data_408728f30049e329152f75722beeebb1
#
_entry.id   408728f30049e329152f75722beeebb1
#
_cell.length_a   1.000
_cell.length_b   1.000
_cell.length_c   1.000
_cell.angle_alpha   90.00
_cell.angle_beta   90.00
_cell.angle_gamma   90.00
#
_symmetry.space_group_name_H-M   'P 1'
#
loop_
_entity.id
_entity.type
_entity.pdbx_description
1 polymer ?
#
loop_
_entity_poly.entity_id
_entity_poly.type
_entity_poly.pdbx_seq_one_letter_code
_entity_poly.pdbx_strand_id
1 'polypeptide(L)'
;MTRSCQRDLFFKQICWLVLLLLSAPCALASPEPVLKLTLHDTIQPVSAGYLERGLAEADRRHAPAVLISLGTPGGLLSSTREMVQAIERSRAPVIIYISPSGSRAGSAGFFLLEAADVAAMAPGTNAGAAHPIVEGRQLDPILKEKIENDALAFLRSYISRRGHNLSAAEDAIRTSKSYSDDEALELNLIDITAPDDATLLRKLDGRQIHRFDGSLQTLYLAGAPIVLLPPSLRERLLSRLANPDLAVLVLVLGALLIYLEFNVPGTIVPGALGTLFIVLALFGLNLLPIHHTAVFLLLAGVAMFLLEAQFPSHGALALAGTLSFTAGLMTLVDGPIPEQRVHTSTAVAAGLGFGCISFLLAWIALRARRSKVLTGPETMIGAIAIVRTSAIEDQSGRDFQVEIRGELWEARVISEDLSPPLPNSEVRVKAVEGLMLLVEPVRHKAQHNTSTVDPE
;
A
#
# COMPACT_ATOMS: atom_id res chain seq x y z
N MET A 1 24.51 62.24 -64.32
CA MET A 1 23.79 60.94 -64.50
C MET A 1 23.89 59.97 -63.30
N THR A 2 24.06 60.42 -62.07
CA THR A 2 24.34 59.53 -60.93
C THR A 2 23.36 59.57 -59.75
N ARG A 3 22.42 60.50 -59.71
CA ARG A 3 21.46 60.60 -58.59
C ARG A 3 20.14 59.81 -58.82
N SER A 4 19.80 59.47 -60.05
CA SER A 4 18.55 58.74 -60.36
C SER A 4 18.70 57.22 -60.06
N CYS A 5 19.84 56.65 -60.36
CA CYS A 5 20.09 55.22 -60.16
C CYS A 5 20.13 54.79 -58.68
N GLN A 6 20.59 55.67 -57.78
CA GLN A 6 20.61 55.41 -56.32
C GLN A 6 19.19 55.42 -55.67
N ARG A 7 18.30 56.25 -56.16
CA ARG A 7 16.91 56.29 -55.67
C ARG A 7 16.11 55.05 -56.07
N ASP A 8 16.36 54.52 -57.30
CA ASP A 8 15.69 53.29 -57.74
C ASP A 8 16.17 52.05 -57.03
N LEU A 9 17.45 52.00 -56.65
CA LEU A 9 17.99 50.91 -55.78
C LEU A 9 17.38 50.96 -54.37
N PHE A 10 17.30 52.12 -53.77
CA PHE A 10 16.74 52.33 -52.42
C PHE A 10 15.26 52.00 -52.40
N PHE A 11 14.51 52.34 -53.40
CA PHE A 11 13.07 52.03 -53.53
C PHE A 11 12.85 50.52 -53.70
N LYS A 12 13.68 49.86 -54.50
CA LYS A 12 13.63 48.39 -54.64
C LYS A 12 13.98 47.67 -53.34
N GLN A 13 14.96 48.14 -52.58
CA GLN A 13 15.31 47.57 -51.28
C GLN A 13 14.17 47.74 -50.26
N ILE A 14 13.50 48.90 -50.24
CA ILE A 14 12.33 49.11 -49.36
C ILE A 14 11.16 48.22 -49.77
N CYS A 15 10.87 48.08 -51.08
CA CYS A 15 9.83 47.19 -51.57
C CYS A 15 10.11 45.73 -51.22
N TRP A 16 11.38 45.27 -51.33
CA TRP A 16 11.77 43.92 -50.89
C TRP A 16 11.65 43.70 -49.40
N LEU A 17 12.00 44.72 -48.57
CA LEU A 17 11.86 44.67 -47.12
C LEU A 17 10.41 44.62 -46.69
N VAL A 18 9.54 45.38 -47.33
CA VAL A 18 8.09 45.40 -47.10
C VAL A 18 7.45 44.08 -47.55
N LEU A 19 7.90 43.48 -48.66
CA LEU A 19 7.44 42.18 -49.12
C LEU A 19 7.87 41.05 -48.17
N LEU A 20 9.10 41.12 -47.61
CA LEU A 20 9.62 40.20 -46.60
C LEU A 20 8.87 40.32 -45.27
N LEU A 21 8.48 41.52 -44.87
CA LEU A 21 7.64 41.78 -43.67
C LEU A 21 6.18 41.31 -43.83
N LEU A 22 5.65 41.37 -45.07
CA LEU A 22 4.33 40.86 -45.44
C LEU A 22 4.28 39.34 -45.63
N SER A 23 5.43 38.71 -45.88
CA SER A 23 5.58 37.25 -45.99
C SER A 23 5.95 36.56 -44.65
N ALA A 24 5.88 37.27 -43.50
CA ALA A 24 5.95 36.62 -42.22
C ALA A 24 4.88 35.51 -42.18
N PRO A 25 5.24 34.24 -42.08
CA PRO A 25 4.26 33.19 -42.01
C PRO A 25 3.36 33.51 -40.81
N CYS A 26 2.07 33.68 -41.07
CA CYS A 26 1.06 33.69 -40.04
C CYS A 26 1.26 32.33 -39.34
N ALA A 27 1.99 32.32 -38.27
CA ALA A 27 2.13 31.13 -37.46
C ALA A 27 0.71 30.73 -37.07
N LEU A 28 0.13 29.78 -37.79
CA LEU A 28 -1.10 29.12 -37.37
C LEU A 28 -0.81 28.64 -35.97
N ALA A 29 -1.29 29.40 -34.98
CA ALA A 29 -1.20 29.01 -33.58
C ALA A 29 -1.80 27.61 -33.52
N SER A 30 -1.00 26.63 -33.18
CA SER A 30 -1.52 25.28 -32.94
C SER A 30 -2.64 25.40 -31.93
N PRO A 31 -3.80 24.77 -32.16
CA PRO A 31 -4.91 24.88 -31.21
C PRO A 31 -4.42 24.43 -29.83
N GLU A 32 -4.77 25.20 -28.81
CA GLU A 32 -4.42 24.86 -27.43
C GLU A 32 -4.94 23.46 -27.09
N PRO A 33 -4.17 22.65 -26.34
CA PRO A 33 -4.54 21.28 -26.09
C PRO A 33 -5.71 21.17 -25.10
N VAL A 34 -6.61 20.23 -25.36
CA VAL A 34 -7.57 19.73 -24.36
C VAL A 34 -6.81 18.92 -23.32
N LEU A 35 -6.93 19.29 -22.04
CA LEU A 35 -6.32 18.52 -20.96
C LEU A 35 -7.21 17.34 -20.59
N LYS A 36 -6.65 16.11 -20.64
CA LYS A 36 -7.36 14.90 -20.23
C LYS A 36 -6.93 14.47 -18.85
N LEU A 37 -7.89 14.25 -17.96
CA LEU A 37 -7.74 13.60 -16.65
C LEU A 37 -8.39 12.22 -16.71
N THR A 38 -7.85 11.26 -15.93
CA THR A 38 -8.43 9.92 -15.80
C THR A 38 -8.76 9.66 -14.34
N LEU A 39 -10.04 9.56 -14.01
CA LEU A 39 -10.58 9.30 -12.69
C LEU A 39 -11.27 7.92 -12.69
N HIS A 40 -10.46 6.85 -12.64
CA HIS A 40 -10.91 5.45 -12.60
C HIS A 40 -10.62 4.84 -11.22
N ASP A 41 -11.15 5.46 -10.18
CA ASP A 41 -10.97 5.07 -8.78
C ASP A 41 -12.16 5.56 -7.95
N THR A 42 -12.17 5.23 -6.66
CA THR A 42 -13.14 5.76 -5.71
C THR A 42 -12.96 7.28 -5.53
N ILE A 43 -14.09 7.98 -5.29
CA ILE A 43 -14.08 9.42 -4.99
C ILE A 43 -13.65 9.63 -3.53
N GLN A 44 -12.47 10.21 -3.37
CA GLN A 44 -11.79 10.38 -2.08
C GLN A 44 -10.89 11.64 -2.11
N PRO A 45 -10.30 12.08 -0.98
CA PRO A 45 -9.52 13.32 -0.96
C PRO A 45 -8.37 13.37 -1.97
N VAL A 46 -7.76 12.22 -2.28
CA VAL A 46 -6.68 12.13 -3.28
C VAL A 46 -7.18 12.41 -4.69
N SER A 47 -8.33 11.83 -5.06
CA SER A 47 -8.95 12.07 -6.38
C SER A 47 -9.48 13.50 -6.51
N ALA A 48 -9.98 14.09 -5.42
CA ALA A 48 -10.36 15.50 -5.38
C ALA A 48 -9.17 16.43 -5.62
N GLY A 49 -8.06 16.23 -4.91
CA GLY A 49 -6.83 16.99 -5.12
C GLY A 49 -6.24 16.83 -6.54
N TYR A 50 -6.34 15.64 -7.14
CA TYR A 50 -5.93 15.43 -8.54
C TYR A 50 -6.79 16.22 -9.52
N LEU A 51 -8.12 16.23 -9.32
CA LEU A 51 -9.04 17.05 -10.12
C LEU A 51 -8.72 18.54 -9.99
N GLU A 52 -8.61 19.06 -8.77
CA GLU A 52 -8.29 20.47 -8.52
C GLU A 52 -6.97 20.89 -9.19
N ARG A 53 -5.93 20.08 -9.07
CA ARG A 53 -4.66 20.31 -9.76
C ARG A 53 -4.82 20.32 -11.28
N GLY A 54 -5.65 19.41 -11.81
CA GLY A 54 -5.94 19.35 -13.25
C GLY A 54 -6.64 20.59 -13.77
N LEU A 55 -7.66 21.07 -13.05
CA LEU A 55 -8.38 22.29 -13.38
C LEU A 55 -7.49 23.53 -13.29
N ALA A 56 -6.67 23.63 -12.24
CA ALA A 56 -5.70 24.72 -12.10
C ALA A 56 -4.64 24.71 -13.22
N GLU A 57 -4.22 23.53 -13.69
CA GLU A 57 -3.32 23.42 -14.83
C GLU A 57 -3.98 23.83 -16.14
N ALA A 58 -5.26 23.49 -16.33
CA ALA A 58 -6.03 23.92 -17.48
C ALA A 58 -6.17 25.46 -17.53
N ASP A 59 -6.44 26.08 -16.39
CA ASP A 59 -6.51 27.56 -16.28
C ASP A 59 -5.16 28.20 -16.62
N ARG A 60 -4.05 27.65 -16.16
CA ARG A 60 -2.69 28.15 -16.45
C ARG A 60 -2.34 28.04 -17.93
N ARG A 61 -2.78 26.97 -18.60
CA ARG A 61 -2.52 26.73 -20.03
C ARG A 61 -3.55 27.36 -20.94
N HIS A 62 -4.58 28.02 -20.40
CA HIS A 62 -5.73 28.50 -21.16
C HIS A 62 -6.36 27.42 -22.03
N ALA A 63 -6.44 26.17 -21.48
CA ALA A 63 -6.99 25.05 -22.23
C ALA A 63 -8.43 25.29 -22.68
N PRO A 64 -8.79 24.94 -23.93
CA PRO A 64 -10.12 25.13 -24.46
C PRO A 64 -11.20 24.30 -23.73
N ALA A 65 -10.79 23.18 -23.14
CA ALA A 65 -11.62 22.33 -22.28
C ALA A 65 -10.76 21.38 -21.43
N VAL A 66 -11.36 20.86 -20.36
CA VAL A 66 -10.85 19.73 -19.59
C VAL A 66 -11.75 18.52 -19.85
N LEU A 67 -11.18 17.43 -20.34
CA LEU A 67 -11.85 16.16 -20.56
C LEU A 67 -11.55 15.21 -19.39
N ILE A 68 -12.55 14.84 -18.62
CA ILE A 68 -12.44 13.91 -17.51
C ILE A 68 -13.02 12.57 -17.92
N SER A 69 -12.15 11.55 -18.16
CA SER A 69 -12.57 10.17 -18.31
C SER A 69 -12.91 9.63 -16.93
N LEU A 70 -14.20 9.33 -16.71
CA LEU A 70 -14.74 8.94 -15.41
C LEU A 70 -15.13 7.45 -15.40
N GLY A 71 -14.67 6.73 -14.40
CA GLY A 71 -15.05 5.34 -14.11
C GLY A 71 -14.98 5.09 -12.61
N THR A 72 -16.09 5.26 -11.88
CA THR A 72 -16.08 5.17 -10.41
C THR A 72 -17.29 4.42 -9.86
N PRO A 73 -17.10 3.60 -8.83
CA PRO A 73 -18.21 3.00 -8.08
C PRO A 73 -18.90 4.00 -7.15
N GLY A 74 -18.27 5.16 -6.88
CA GLY A 74 -18.72 6.16 -5.91
C GLY A 74 -17.62 6.53 -4.92
N GLY A 75 -18.00 7.05 -3.76
CA GLY A 75 -17.05 7.42 -2.72
C GLY A 75 -17.63 8.39 -1.68
N LEU A 76 -16.76 9.20 -1.08
CA LEU A 76 -17.11 10.10 0.02
C LEU A 76 -17.88 11.33 -0.47
N LEU A 77 -19.01 11.63 0.18
CA LEU A 77 -19.84 12.81 -0.16
C LEU A 77 -19.08 14.13 0.06
N SER A 78 -18.20 14.19 1.07
CA SER A 78 -17.35 15.38 1.29
C SER A 78 -16.45 15.68 0.10
N SER A 79 -15.72 14.68 -0.38
CA SER A 79 -14.87 14.80 -1.57
C SER A 79 -15.69 15.10 -2.84
N THR A 80 -16.89 14.50 -2.94
CA THR A 80 -17.82 14.82 -4.04
C THR A 80 -18.19 16.30 -4.07
N ARG A 81 -18.53 16.88 -2.90
CA ARG A 81 -18.83 18.31 -2.78
C ARG A 81 -17.66 19.19 -3.17
N GLU A 82 -16.44 18.86 -2.72
CA GLU A 82 -15.22 19.57 -3.09
C GLU A 82 -15.02 19.56 -4.61
N MET A 83 -15.15 18.37 -5.23
CA MET A 83 -14.98 18.20 -6.68
C MET A 83 -16.05 18.95 -7.49
N VAL A 84 -17.33 18.87 -7.10
CA VAL A 84 -18.42 19.65 -7.74
C VAL A 84 -18.12 21.13 -7.66
N GLN A 85 -17.75 21.66 -6.49
CA GLN A 85 -17.38 23.07 -6.34
C GLN A 85 -16.17 23.48 -7.19
N ALA A 86 -15.18 22.58 -7.34
CA ALA A 86 -14.04 22.83 -8.21
C ALA A 86 -14.46 22.92 -9.70
N ILE A 87 -15.36 22.01 -10.14
CA ILE A 87 -15.93 22.03 -11.50
C ILE A 87 -16.70 23.33 -11.74
N GLU A 88 -17.57 23.75 -10.81
CA GLU A 88 -18.36 24.98 -10.93
C GLU A 88 -17.50 26.24 -11.02
N ARG A 89 -16.35 26.27 -10.34
CA ARG A 89 -15.40 27.41 -10.34
C ARG A 89 -14.42 27.38 -11.50
N SER A 90 -14.32 26.28 -12.24
CA SER A 90 -13.37 26.13 -13.35
C SER A 90 -13.61 27.21 -14.41
N ARG A 91 -12.55 27.85 -14.88
CA ARG A 91 -12.61 28.76 -16.03
C ARG A 91 -12.71 28.03 -17.36
N ALA A 92 -11.94 26.93 -17.48
CA ALA A 92 -12.03 26.05 -18.63
C ALA A 92 -13.32 25.21 -18.56
N PRO A 93 -14.04 25.02 -19.68
CA PRO A 93 -15.16 24.10 -19.76
C PRO A 93 -14.77 22.67 -19.31
N VAL A 94 -15.61 22.06 -18.47
CA VAL A 94 -15.38 20.70 -17.95
C VAL A 94 -16.32 19.72 -18.63
N ILE A 95 -15.74 18.77 -19.35
CA ILE A 95 -16.43 17.67 -20.03
C ILE A 95 -16.21 16.42 -19.17
N ILE A 96 -17.27 15.85 -18.60
CA ILE A 96 -17.20 14.55 -17.93
C ILE A 96 -17.71 13.49 -18.89
N TYR A 97 -16.85 12.52 -19.15
CA TYR A 97 -17.10 11.44 -20.08
C TYR A 97 -16.92 10.10 -19.39
N ILE A 98 -18.05 9.39 -19.20
CA ILE A 98 -18.00 8.04 -18.64
C ILE A 98 -17.41 7.12 -19.71
N SER A 99 -16.20 6.68 -19.51
CA SER A 99 -15.42 5.87 -20.46
C SER A 99 -14.30 5.08 -19.76
N PRO A 100 -13.79 4.02 -20.38
CA PRO A 100 -14.26 3.37 -21.62
C PRO A 100 -15.57 2.61 -21.43
N SER A 101 -16.07 1.94 -22.50
CA SER A 101 -17.22 1.03 -22.41
C SER A 101 -17.05 0.04 -21.24
N GLY A 102 -18.12 -0.23 -20.50
CA GLY A 102 -18.11 -0.99 -19.25
C GLY A 102 -17.81 -0.18 -17.99
N SER A 103 -17.40 1.10 -18.12
CA SER A 103 -17.27 2.01 -17.00
C SER A 103 -18.62 2.45 -16.44
N ARG A 104 -18.60 2.92 -15.17
CA ARG A 104 -19.81 3.44 -14.52
C ARG A 104 -19.54 4.76 -13.78
N ALA A 105 -20.54 5.61 -13.66
CA ALA A 105 -20.56 6.73 -12.75
C ALA A 105 -21.58 6.44 -11.63
N GLY A 106 -21.20 5.57 -10.69
CA GLY A 106 -22.05 5.18 -9.56
C GLY A 106 -21.98 6.20 -8.44
N SER A 107 -23.08 6.39 -7.70
CA SER A 107 -23.15 7.18 -6.46
C SER A 107 -22.51 8.58 -6.61
N ALA A 108 -21.37 8.84 -5.96
CA ALA A 108 -20.62 10.09 -6.08
C ALA A 108 -20.31 10.49 -7.54
N GLY A 109 -20.06 9.50 -8.41
CA GLY A 109 -19.79 9.74 -9.83
C GLY A 109 -20.96 10.35 -10.58
N PHE A 110 -22.18 10.00 -10.21
CA PHE A 110 -23.39 10.60 -10.79
C PHE A 110 -23.49 12.10 -10.46
N PHE A 111 -23.21 12.49 -9.22
CA PHE A 111 -23.16 13.91 -8.84
C PHE A 111 -22.14 14.71 -9.65
N LEU A 112 -20.97 14.11 -9.92
CA LEU A 112 -19.94 14.74 -10.75
C LEU A 112 -20.39 14.89 -12.20
N LEU A 113 -21.03 13.84 -12.77
CA LEU A 113 -21.55 13.86 -14.13
C LEU A 113 -22.54 15.02 -14.31
N GLU A 114 -23.50 15.15 -13.38
CA GLU A 114 -24.54 16.19 -13.43
C GLU A 114 -24.00 17.60 -13.15
N ALA A 115 -22.80 17.73 -12.59
CA ALA A 115 -22.15 19.01 -12.36
C ALA A 115 -21.33 19.50 -13.57
N ALA A 116 -21.08 18.66 -14.56
CA ALA A 116 -20.28 18.97 -15.74
C ALA A 116 -20.88 20.08 -16.60
N ASP A 117 -20.04 20.80 -17.35
CA ASP A 117 -20.51 21.69 -18.41
C ASP A 117 -21.03 20.91 -19.65
N VAL A 118 -20.46 19.71 -19.84
CA VAL A 118 -20.94 18.72 -20.80
C VAL A 118 -20.86 17.34 -20.14
N ALA A 119 -21.99 16.65 -20.03
CA ALA A 119 -22.10 15.28 -19.59
C ALA A 119 -22.14 14.33 -20.78
N ALA A 120 -21.24 13.37 -20.84
CA ALA A 120 -21.10 12.43 -21.94
C ALA A 120 -20.92 10.99 -21.47
N MET A 121 -21.38 10.03 -22.26
CA MET A 121 -21.24 8.59 -21.98
C MET A 121 -20.73 7.84 -23.21
N ALA A 122 -19.88 6.83 -22.98
CA ALA A 122 -19.55 5.85 -23.99
C ALA A 122 -20.64 4.77 -24.07
N PRO A 123 -20.84 4.16 -25.25
CA PRO A 123 -21.78 3.04 -25.38
C PRO A 123 -21.45 1.90 -24.39
N GLY A 124 -22.48 1.37 -23.74
CA GLY A 124 -22.34 0.28 -22.76
C GLY A 124 -21.80 0.73 -21.41
N THR A 125 -22.00 1.99 -21.04
CA THR A 125 -21.73 2.53 -19.71
C THR A 125 -23.04 2.79 -18.96
N ASN A 126 -22.96 3.06 -17.65
CA ASN A 126 -24.13 3.41 -16.85
C ASN A 126 -23.82 4.47 -15.80
N ALA A 127 -24.85 5.21 -15.39
CA ALA A 127 -24.77 6.25 -14.38
C ALA A 127 -25.97 6.20 -13.43
N GLY A 128 -25.79 6.59 -12.16
CA GLY A 128 -26.88 6.62 -11.17
C GLY A 128 -26.54 5.92 -9.87
N ALA A 129 -27.53 5.20 -9.28
CA ALA A 129 -27.42 4.52 -7.99
C ALA A 129 -26.85 5.45 -6.89
N ALA A 130 -27.38 6.69 -6.81
CA ALA A 130 -26.80 7.78 -6.04
C ALA A 130 -27.42 7.95 -4.63
N HIS A 131 -28.15 6.95 -4.15
CA HIS A 131 -28.72 6.97 -2.79
C HIS A 131 -27.58 7.03 -1.74
N PRO A 132 -27.59 7.99 -0.81
CA PRO A 132 -26.58 8.08 0.22
C PRO A 132 -26.64 6.85 1.17
N ILE A 133 -25.53 6.15 1.30
CA ILE A 133 -25.40 5.02 2.22
C ILE A 133 -24.56 5.49 3.42
N VAL A 134 -25.08 5.25 4.63
CA VAL A 134 -24.31 5.40 5.87
C VAL A 134 -24.21 4.01 6.51
N GLU A 135 -22.99 3.49 6.56
CA GLU A 135 -22.74 2.14 7.04
C GLU A 135 -22.61 2.01 8.56
N GLY A 136 -22.75 0.76 9.02
CA GLY A 136 -22.43 0.34 10.39
C GLY A 136 -23.51 0.59 11.43
N ARG A 137 -24.63 1.22 11.10
CA ARG A 137 -25.78 1.41 12.00
C ARG A 137 -27.10 1.30 11.25
N GLN A 138 -28.09 0.64 11.87
CA GLN A 138 -29.47 0.94 11.53
C GLN A 138 -29.68 2.42 11.89
N LEU A 139 -29.61 3.28 10.87
CA LEU A 139 -29.85 4.71 11.08
C LEU A 139 -31.28 4.90 11.57
N ASP A 140 -31.42 5.81 12.52
CA ASP A 140 -32.69 6.38 12.85
C ASP A 140 -33.36 6.87 11.53
N PRO A 141 -34.63 6.52 11.26
CA PRO A 141 -35.33 6.94 10.05
C PRO A 141 -35.25 8.45 9.79
N ILE A 142 -35.28 9.26 10.84
CA ILE A 142 -35.15 10.74 10.73
C ILE A 142 -33.77 11.13 10.20
N LEU A 143 -32.70 10.48 10.68
CA LEU A 143 -31.34 10.76 10.21
C LEU A 143 -31.15 10.34 8.75
N LYS A 144 -31.70 9.19 8.34
CA LYS A 144 -31.68 8.73 6.95
C LYS A 144 -32.37 9.74 6.04
N GLU A 145 -33.58 10.18 6.39
CA GLU A 145 -34.33 11.18 5.64
C GLU A 145 -33.59 12.52 5.54
N LYS A 146 -32.94 12.95 6.64
CA LYS A 146 -32.13 14.18 6.64
C LYS A 146 -30.95 14.08 5.65
N ILE A 147 -30.22 12.96 5.62
CA ILE A 147 -29.08 12.77 4.72
C ILE A 147 -29.55 12.72 3.26
N GLU A 148 -30.66 12.03 2.99
CA GLU A 148 -31.25 11.98 1.65
C GLU A 148 -31.69 13.38 1.17
N ASN A 149 -32.42 14.12 2.00
CA ASN A 149 -32.88 15.47 1.70
C ASN A 149 -31.72 16.43 1.48
N ASP A 150 -30.60 16.31 2.23
CA ASP A 150 -29.39 17.10 2.03
C ASP A 150 -28.72 16.78 0.69
N ALA A 151 -28.64 15.51 0.31
CA ALA A 151 -28.09 15.08 -0.98
C ALA A 151 -28.95 15.58 -2.16
N LEU A 152 -30.28 15.49 -2.03
CA LEU A 152 -31.22 16.03 -3.02
C LEU A 152 -31.11 17.56 -3.15
N ALA A 153 -31.03 18.27 -2.02
CA ALA A 153 -30.85 19.74 -2.03
C ALA A 153 -29.53 20.12 -2.68
N PHE A 154 -28.46 19.36 -2.43
CA PHE A 154 -27.18 19.55 -3.07
C PHE A 154 -27.28 19.37 -4.59
N LEU A 155 -27.86 18.26 -5.07
CA LEU A 155 -28.06 18.02 -6.50
C LEU A 155 -28.87 19.17 -7.16
N ARG A 156 -29.99 19.58 -6.54
CA ARG A 156 -30.85 20.65 -7.02
C ARG A 156 -30.13 21.99 -7.19
N SER A 157 -29.11 22.24 -6.38
CA SER A 157 -28.41 23.53 -6.38
C SER A 157 -27.71 23.84 -7.70
N TYR A 158 -27.38 22.81 -8.50
CA TYR A 158 -26.64 22.99 -9.75
C TYR A 158 -27.30 22.36 -10.98
N ILE A 159 -28.06 21.27 -10.87
CA ILE A 159 -28.58 20.52 -12.02
C ILE A 159 -29.49 21.39 -12.92
N SER A 160 -30.34 22.22 -12.32
CA SER A 160 -31.24 23.11 -13.08
C SER A 160 -30.46 24.14 -13.91
N ARG A 161 -29.27 24.51 -13.48
CA ARG A 161 -28.40 25.44 -14.22
C ARG A 161 -27.71 24.77 -15.40
N ARG A 162 -27.56 23.46 -15.34
CA ARG A 162 -26.98 22.62 -16.40
C ARG A 162 -28.03 22.25 -17.47
N GLY A 163 -29.32 22.44 -17.17
CA GLY A 163 -30.41 22.11 -18.09
C GLY A 163 -30.79 20.63 -18.14
N HIS A 164 -30.28 19.82 -17.21
CA HIS A 164 -30.60 18.40 -17.12
C HIS A 164 -31.96 18.16 -16.44
N ASN A 165 -32.47 16.92 -16.58
CA ASN A 165 -33.75 16.51 -16.05
C ASN A 165 -33.68 16.26 -14.54
N LEU A 166 -34.19 17.24 -13.78
CA LEU A 166 -34.20 17.16 -12.31
C LEU A 166 -34.97 15.94 -11.78
N SER A 167 -36.12 15.60 -12.37
CA SER A 167 -36.93 14.49 -11.86
C SER A 167 -36.21 13.15 -12.01
N ALA A 168 -35.62 12.89 -13.18
CA ALA A 168 -34.86 11.67 -13.40
C ALA A 168 -33.60 11.60 -12.51
N ALA A 169 -32.93 12.73 -12.31
CA ALA A 169 -31.77 12.79 -11.43
C ALA A 169 -32.12 12.58 -9.95
N GLU A 170 -33.26 13.09 -9.48
CA GLU A 170 -33.76 12.79 -8.12
C GLU A 170 -34.10 11.30 -7.94
N ASP A 171 -34.61 10.62 -8.98
CA ASP A 171 -34.89 9.18 -8.93
C ASP A 171 -33.62 8.36 -8.72
N ALA A 172 -32.47 8.78 -9.25
CA ALA A 172 -31.18 8.14 -8.99
C ALA A 172 -30.80 8.17 -7.51
N ILE A 173 -31.26 9.20 -6.77
CA ILE A 173 -31.03 9.33 -5.32
C ILE A 173 -32.11 8.62 -4.52
N ARG A 174 -33.39 8.91 -4.80
CA ARG A 174 -34.51 8.40 -3.99
C ARG A 174 -34.70 6.88 -4.09
N THR A 175 -34.58 6.36 -5.32
CA THR A 175 -34.88 4.95 -5.63
C THR A 175 -33.63 4.15 -6.02
N SER A 176 -32.44 4.75 -5.93
CA SER A 176 -31.18 4.14 -6.37
C SER A 176 -31.20 3.72 -7.84
N LYS A 177 -31.97 4.42 -8.69
CA LYS A 177 -32.06 4.08 -10.11
C LYS A 177 -30.73 4.31 -10.82
N SER A 178 -30.39 3.40 -11.72
CA SER A 178 -29.22 3.50 -12.59
C SER A 178 -29.71 3.49 -14.04
N TYR A 179 -29.08 4.28 -14.88
CA TYR A 179 -29.44 4.49 -16.27
C TYR A 179 -28.31 4.02 -17.18
N SER A 180 -28.67 3.32 -18.26
CA SER A 180 -27.76 3.09 -19.39
C SER A 180 -27.46 4.40 -20.14
N ASP A 181 -26.46 4.36 -21.02
CA ASP A 181 -26.10 5.50 -21.86
C ASP A 181 -27.28 5.98 -22.75
N ASP A 182 -28.05 5.05 -23.30
CA ASP A 182 -29.24 5.38 -24.12
C ASP A 182 -30.37 6.01 -23.26
N GLU A 183 -30.69 5.40 -22.10
CA GLU A 183 -31.71 5.93 -21.18
C GLU A 183 -31.31 7.31 -20.63
N ALA A 184 -30.04 7.50 -20.30
CA ALA A 184 -29.53 8.78 -19.79
C ALA A 184 -29.64 9.89 -20.86
N LEU A 185 -29.41 9.57 -22.12
CA LEU A 185 -29.57 10.51 -23.24
C LEU A 185 -31.05 10.85 -23.48
N GLU A 186 -31.93 9.81 -23.54
CA GLU A 186 -33.37 10.01 -23.74
C GLU A 186 -34.01 10.83 -22.62
N LEU A 187 -33.57 10.61 -21.38
CA LEU A 187 -34.05 11.33 -20.20
C LEU A 187 -33.41 12.71 -20.01
N ASN A 188 -32.48 13.10 -20.87
CA ASN A 188 -31.74 14.36 -20.75
C ASN A 188 -30.95 14.46 -19.41
N LEU A 189 -30.30 13.36 -19.01
CA LEU A 189 -29.34 13.32 -17.95
C LEU A 189 -27.90 13.50 -18.47
N ILE A 190 -27.72 13.32 -19.79
CA ILE A 190 -26.46 13.59 -20.48
C ILE A 190 -26.73 14.35 -21.79
N ASP A 191 -25.72 15.05 -22.26
CA ASP A 191 -25.78 15.83 -23.50
C ASP A 191 -25.53 15.00 -24.75
N ILE A 192 -24.70 13.93 -24.65
CA ILE A 192 -24.17 13.26 -25.82
C ILE A 192 -23.60 11.89 -25.51
N THR A 193 -23.70 10.97 -26.47
CA THR A 193 -22.97 9.72 -26.49
C THR A 193 -21.89 9.73 -27.55
N ALA A 194 -20.72 9.13 -27.25
CA ALA A 194 -19.62 8.99 -28.20
C ALA A 194 -18.83 7.72 -27.88
N PRO A 195 -18.27 7.00 -28.88
CA PRO A 195 -17.50 5.77 -28.65
C PRO A 195 -16.07 6.03 -28.15
N ASP A 196 -15.52 7.22 -28.44
CA ASP A 196 -14.13 7.58 -28.11
C ASP A 196 -13.97 9.11 -27.96
N ASP A 197 -12.84 9.50 -27.36
CA ASP A 197 -12.49 10.91 -27.10
C ASP A 197 -12.49 11.75 -28.37
N ALA A 198 -11.95 11.25 -29.48
CA ALA A 198 -11.82 12.00 -30.72
C ALA A 198 -13.19 12.25 -31.35
N THR A 199 -14.07 11.27 -31.32
CA THR A 199 -15.46 11.41 -31.77
C THR A 199 -16.25 12.37 -30.87
N LEU A 200 -16.04 12.30 -29.55
CA LEU A 200 -16.65 13.21 -28.59
C LEU A 200 -16.27 14.66 -28.91
N LEU A 201 -14.98 14.96 -29.01
CA LEU A 201 -14.52 16.34 -29.28
C LEU A 201 -15.00 16.85 -30.63
N ARG A 202 -15.03 16.01 -31.67
CA ARG A 202 -15.61 16.40 -32.99
C ARG A 202 -17.11 16.74 -32.91
N LYS A 203 -17.88 15.96 -32.12
CA LYS A 203 -19.32 16.21 -31.94
C LYS A 203 -19.59 17.47 -31.11
N LEU A 204 -18.68 17.87 -30.25
CA LEU A 204 -18.79 19.05 -29.39
C LEU A 204 -18.27 20.31 -30.04
N ASP A 205 -17.52 20.21 -31.13
CA ASP A 205 -16.96 21.37 -31.83
C ASP A 205 -18.09 22.28 -32.39
N GLY A 206 -17.99 23.56 -32.12
CA GLY A 206 -19.02 24.54 -32.49
C GLY A 206 -20.27 24.52 -31.61
N ARG A 207 -20.41 23.61 -30.68
CA ARG A 207 -21.55 23.52 -29.76
C ARG A 207 -21.49 24.64 -28.74
N GLN A 208 -22.64 25.27 -28.49
CA GLN A 208 -22.84 26.25 -27.43
C GLN A 208 -23.21 25.53 -26.12
N ILE A 209 -22.54 25.85 -25.04
CA ILE A 209 -22.78 25.30 -23.71
C ILE A 209 -23.17 26.42 -22.73
N HIS A 210 -23.93 26.01 -21.70
CA HIS A 210 -24.27 26.86 -20.58
C HIS A 210 -23.26 26.65 -19.46
N ARG A 211 -22.50 27.70 -19.13
CA ARG A 211 -21.61 27.69 -17.99
C ARG A 211 -22.39 27.86 -16.68
N PHE A 212 -21.78 27.46 -15.55
CA PHE A 212 -22.42 27.56 -14.23
C PHE A 212 -22.78 28.99 -13.83
N ASP A 213 -22.02 29.98 -14.27
CA ASP A 213 -22.28 31.41 -14.07
C ASP A 213 -23.42 32.00 -14.95
N GLY A 214 -24.02 31.14 -15.79
CA GLY A 214 -25.07 31.53 -16.72
C GLY A 214 -24.58 32.08 -18.07
N SER A 215 -23.27 32.18 -18.27
CA SER A 215 -22.70 32.59 -19.55
C SER A 215 -22.84 31.49 -20.62
N LEU A 216 -22.93 31.91 -21.88
CA LEU A 216 -22.90 31.01 -23.04
C LEU A 216 -21.49 30.98 -23.61
N GLN A 217 -20.94 29.81 -23.79
CA GLN A 217 -19.60 29.61 -24.37
C GLN A 217 -19.67 28.62 -25.54
N THR A 218 -19.10 29.01 -26.68
CA THR A 218 -18.95 28.08 -27.81
C THR A 218 -17.65 27.32 -27.68
N LEU A 219 -17.71 26.00 -27.82
CA LEU A 219 -16.54 25.12 -27.79
C LEU A 219 -15.85 25.12 -29.16
N TYR A 220 -14.54 25.31 -29.18
CA TYR A 220 -13.70 25.18 -30.37
C TYR A 220 -12.67 24.09 -30.10
N LEU A 221 -13.01 22.84 -30.48
CA LEU A 221 -12.26 21.66 -30.15
C LEU A 221 -11.72 20.92 -31.37
N ALA A 222 -12.11 21.37 -32.60
CA ALA A 222 -11.65 20.73 -33.83
C ALA A 222 -10.12 20.77 -33.95
N GLY A 223 -9.51 19.60 -34.09
CA GLY A 223 -8.06 19.49 -34.25
C GLY A 223 -7.25 19.80 -33.00
N ALA A 224 -7.88 20.09 -31.86
CA ALA A 224 -7.17 20.27 -30.60
C ALA A 224 -6.51 18.94 -30.15
N PRO A 225 -5.20 18.93 -29.88
CA PRO A 225 -4.55 17.74 -29.37
C PRO A 225 -5.01 17.44 -27.95
N ILE A 226 -5.17 16.16 -27.63
CA ILE A 226 -5.51 15.73 -26.28
C ILE A 226 -4.19 15.46 -25.54
N VAL A 227 -3.95 16.17 -24.45
CA VAL A 227 -2.79 16.00 -23.59
C VAL A 227 -3.22 15.38 -22.25
N LEU A 228 -2.77 14.16 -22.00
CA LEU A 228 -3.02 13.48 -20.74
C LEU A 228 -2.20 14.14 -19.62
N LEU A 229 -2.87 14.54 -18.56
CA LEU A 229 -2.26 14.96 -17.31
C LEU A 229 -2.29 13.78 -16.32
N PRO A 230 -1.21 13.02 -16.17
CA PRO A 230 -1.22 11.86 -15.26
C PRO A 230 -1.23 12.30 -13.79
N PRO A 231 -1.72 11.46 -12.88
CA PRO A 231 -1.51 11.66 -11.47
C PRO A 231 -0.03 11.75 -11.12
N SER A 232 0.35 12.69 -10.26
CA SER A 232 1.71 12.84 -9.75
C SER A 232 2.14 11.59 -8.97
N LEU A 233 3.46 11.44 -8.74
CA LEU A 233 3.96 10.32 -7.94
C LEU A 233 3.33 10.29 -6.54
N ARG A 234 3.17 11.48 -5.91
CA ARG A 234 2.52 11.62 -4.62
C ARG A 234 1.07 11.12 -4.67
N GLU A 235 0.27 11.58 -5.63
CA GLU A 235 -1.14 11.18 -5.78
C GLU A 235 -1.25 9.66 -6.03
N ARG A 236 -0.39 9.10 -6.87
CA ARG A 236 -0.36 7.64 -7.11
C ARG A 236 -0.04 6.83 -5.86
N LEU A 237 0.95 7.29 -5.09
CA LEU A 237 1.30 6.62 -3.83
C LEU A 237 0.16 6.73 -2.81
N LEU A 238 -0.43 7.92 -2.65
CA LEU A 238 -1.54 8.13 -1.74
C LEU A 238 -2.79 7.34 -2.14
N SER A 239 -3.14 7.30 -3.44
CA SER A 239 -4.26 6.49 -3.93
C SER A 239 -4.04 5.00 -3.65
N ARG A 240 -2.81 4.49 -3.84
CA ARG A 240 -2.49 3.10 -3.49
C ARG A 240 -2.60 2.83 -1.98
N LEU A 241 -2.10 3.75 -1.15
CA LEU A 241 -2.20 3.61 0.31
C LEU A 241 -3.64 3.75 0.82
N ALA A 242 -4.50 4.46 0.11
CA ALA A 242 -5.92 4.54 0.40
C ALA A 242 -6.71 3.29 -0.05
N ASN A 243 -6.06 2.31 -0.70
CA ASN A 243 -6.66 1.01 -0.95
C ASN A 243 -6.65 0.19 0.35
N PRO A 244 -7.83 -0.29 0.84
CA PRO A 244 -7.93 -0.98 2.12
C PRO A 244 -7.05 -2.22 2.22
N ASP A 245 -6.99 -3.03 1.16
CA ASP A 245 -6.20 -4.26 1.14
C ASP A 245 -4.71 -3.96 1.25
N LEU A 246 -4.22 -2.96 0.49
CA LEU A 246 -2.81 -2.60 0.55
C LEU A 246 -2.44 -1.99 1.90
N ALA A 247 -3.30 -1.13 2.47
CA ALA A 247 -3.08 -0.54 3.79
C ALA A 247 -2.97 -1.63 4.86
N VAL A 248 -3.86 -2.63 4.82
CA VAL A 248 -3.84 -3.79 5.72
C VAL A 248 -2.57 -4.64 5.53
N LEU A 249 -2.17 -4.92 4.29
CA LEU A 249 -0.95 -5.70 4.03
C LEU A 249 0.30 -4.98 4.55
N VAL A 250 0.39 -3.66 4.36
CA VAL A 250 1.49 -2.85 4.90
C VAL A 250 1.46 -2.82 6.43
N LEU A 251 0.27 -2.73 7.05
CA LEU A 251 0.09 -2.80 8.50
C LEU A 251 0.58 -4.14 9.06
N VAL A 252 0.15 -5.24 8.45
CA VAL A 252 0.52 -6.60 8.86
C VAL A 252 2.02 -6.82 8.72
N LEU A 253 2.61 -6.38 7.61
CA LEU A 253 4.04 -6.48 7.39
C LEU A 253 4.83 -5.65 8.42
N GLY A 254 4.35 -4.43 8.73
CA GLY A 254 4.94 -3.59 9.77
C GLY A 254 4.88 -4.24 11.15
N ALA A 255 3.73 -4.79 11.51
CA ALA A 255 3.56 -5.52 12.78
C ALA A 255 4.46 -6.76 12.85
N LEU A 256 4.61 -7.49 11.75
CA LEU A 256 5.48 -8.67 11.67
C LEU A 256 6.96 -8.31 11.86
N LEU A 257 7.41 -7.22 11.24
CA LEU A 257 8.78 -6.75 11.37
C LEU A 257 9.10 -6.30 12.82
N ILE A 258 8.17 -5.62 13.48
CA ILE A 258 8.31 -5.27 14.90
C ILE A 258 8.31 -6.53 15.76
N TYR A 259 7.43 -7.49 15.47
CA TYR A 259 7.42 -8.77 16.18
C TYR A 259 8.73 -9.55 16.01
N LEU A 260 9.32 -9.51 14.81
CA LEU A 260 10.63 -10.11 14.54
C LEU A 260 11.73 -9.49 15.40
N GLU A 261 11.79 -8.16 15.48
CA GLU A 261 12.75 -7.44 16.33
C GLU A 261 12.62 -7.83 17.80
N PHE A 262 11.39 -7.96 18.29
CA PHE A 262 11.11 -8.36 19.66
C PHE A 262 11.61 -9.78 19.99
N ASN A 263 11.59 -10.69 19.00
CA ASN A 263 12.04 -12.07 19.19
C ASN A 263 13.55 -12.26 18.98
N VAL A 264 14.21 -11.37 18.21
CA VAL A 264 15.64 -11.44 17.89
C VAL A 264 16.31 -10.13 18.35
N PRO A 265 16.54 -9.97 19.65
CA PRO A 265 17.10 -8.73 20.18
C PRO A 265 18.52 -8.47 19.64
N GLY A 266 18.78 -7.21 19.26
CA GLY A 266 20.05 -6.78 18.70
C GLY A 266 20.02 -6.42 17.21
N THR A 267 18.88 -6.59 16.55
CA THR A 267 18.65 -6.13 15.19
C THR A 267 17.80 -4.85 15.25
N ILE A 268 18.30 -3.69 14.82
CA ILE A 268 17.52 -2.42 14.85
C ILE A 268 16.73 -2.23 13.56
N VAL A 269 17.16 -2.85 12.46
CA VAL A 269 16.62 -2.60 11.11
C VAL A 269 15.18 -3.06 10.93
N PRO A 270 14.77 -4.27 11.35
CA PRO A 270 13.38 -4.72 11.19
C PRO A 270 12.39 -3.85 11.95
N GLY A 271 12.71 -3.46 13.20
CA GLY A 271 11.84 -2.60 14.02
C GLY A 271 11.68 -1.20 13.44
N ALA A 272 12.76 -0.59 12.95
CA ALA A 272 12.72 0.71 12.29
C ALA A 272 11.86 0.68 11.02
N LEU A 273 12.05 -0.33 10.15
CA LEU A 273 11.23 -0.53 8.96
C LEU A 273 9.77 -0.85 9.31
N GLY A 274 9.56 -1.69 10.32
CA GLY A 274 8.23 -2.02 10.80
C GLY A 274 7.47 -0.81 11.30
N THR A 275 8.14 0.06 12.08
CA THR A 275 7.55 1.32 12.53
C THR A 275 7.19 2.22 11.36
N LEU A 276 8.07 2.37 10.36
CA LEU A 276 7.79 3.13 9.15
C LEU A 276 6.55 2.59 8.43
N PHE A 277 6.44 1.26 8.27
CA PHE A 277 5.31 0.64 7.60
C PHE A 277 4.00 0.82 8.38
N ILE A 278 4.03 0.73 9.70
CA ILE A 278 2.85 1.03 10.53
C ILE A 278 2.42 2.48 10.36
N VAL A 279 3.35 3.44 10.39
CA VAL A 279 3.02 4.86 10.18
C VAL A 279 2.42 5.08 8.79
N LEU A 280 2.97 4.47 7.74
CA LEU A 280 2.43 4.55 6.39
C LEU A 280 1.02 3.91 6.30
N ALA A 281 0.82 2.76 6.93
CA ALA A 281 -0.48 2.09 6.98
C ALA A 281 -1.52 2.94 7.72
N LEU A 282 -1.17 3.49 8.87
CA LEU A 282 -2.05 4.38 9.63
C LEU A 282 -2.40 5.64 8.85
N PHE A 283 -1.45 6.20 8.10
CA PHE A 283 -1.71 7.33 7.23
C PHE A 283 -2.72 6.95 6.11
N GLY A 284 -2.54 5.79 5.46
CA GLY A 284 -3.49 5.28 4.47
C GLY A 284 -4.88 5.02 5.06
N LEU A 285 -4.92 4.35 6.21
CA LEU A 285 -6.15 4.05 6.93
C LEU A 285 -6.88 5.32 7.41
N ASN A 286 -6.17 6.41 7.74
CA ASN A 286 -6.81 7.67 8.13
C ASN A 286 -7.65 8.30 7.00
N LEU A 287 -7.44 7.87 5.74
CA LEU A 287 -8.26 8.27 4.59
C LEU A 287 -9.54 7.43 4.47
N LEU A 288 -9.72 6.40 5.29
CA LEU A 288 -10.79 5.41 5.26
C LEU A 288 -11.62 5.46 6.54
N PRO A 289 -12.91 5.08 6.51
CA PRO A 289 -13.71 4.95 7.72
C PRO A 289 -13.25 3.73 8.54
N ILE A 290 -12.57 3.97 9.66
CA ILE A 290 -12.00 2.92 10.53
C ILE A 290 -12.99 2.56 11.65
N HIS A 291 -13.16 1.27 11.88
CA HIS A 291 -13.93 0.74 12.99
C HIS A 291 -13.07 0.58 14.26
N HIS A 292 -13.35 1.35 15.31
CA HIS A 292 -12.53 1.37 16.54
C HIS A 292 -12.44 0.00 17.23
N THR A 293 -13.52 -0.79 17.22
CA THR A 293 -13.54 -2.13 17.82
C THR A 293 -12.55 -3.07 17.11
N ALA A 294 -12.36 -2.92 15.81
CA ALA A 294 -11.39 -3.71 15.05
C ALA A 294 -9.96 -3.42 15.49
N VAL A 295 -9.65 -2.15 15.79
CA VAL A 295 -8.33 -1.76 16.32
C VAL A 295 -8.05 -2.47 17.65
N PHE A 296 -9.05 -2.56 18.55
CA PHE A 296 -8.90 -3.32 19.80
C PHE A 296 -8.67 -4.81 19.55
N LEU A 297 -9.36 -5.41 18.58
CA LEU A 297 -9.14 -6.82 18.21
C LEU A 297 -7.73 -7.05 17.65
N LEU A 298 -7.21 -6.13 16.83
CA LEU A 298 -5.86 -6.19 16.32
C LEU A 298 -4.81 -6.10 17.43
N LEU A 299 -4.97 -5.13 18.33
CA LEU A 299 -4.08 -4.94 19.47
C LEU A 299 -4.13 -6.14 20.43
N ALA A 300 -5.32 -6.69 20.69
CA ALA A 300 -5.48 -7.90 21.50
C ALA A 300 -4.80 -9.10 20.84
N GLY A 301 -4.93 -9.26 19.51
CA GLY A 301 -4.25 -10.31 18.75
C GLY A 301 -2.74 -10.22 18.89
N VAL A 302 -2.15 -9.04 18.65
CA VAL A 302 -0.71 -8.81 18.82
C VAL A 302 -0.26 -9.07 20.27
N ALA A 303 -1.02 -8.59 21.27
CA ALA A 303 -0.71 -8.84 22.68
C ALA A 303 -0.68 -10.33 23.01
N MET A 304 -1.63 -11.12 22.48
CA MET A 304 -1.65 -12.57 22.66
C MET A 304 -0.42 -13.26 22.06
N PHE A 305 0.07 -12.81 20.90
CA PHE A 305 1.33 -13.34 20.33
C PHE A 305 2.55 -12.99 21.19
N LEU A 306 2.62 -11.77 21.72
CA LEU A 306 3.70 -11.37 22.63
C LEU A 306 3.67 -12.17 23.95
N LEU A 307 2.48 -12.44 24.47
CA LEU A 307 2.31 -13.28 25.66
C LEU A 307 2.71 -14.73 25.38
N GLU A 308 2.34 -15.32 24.24
CA GLU A 308 2.76 -16.67 23.87
C GLU A 308 4.29 -16.80 23.80
N ALA A 309 5.00 -15.76 23.34
CA ALA A 309 6.46 -15.76 23.27
C ALA A 309 7.12 -15.74 24.66
N GLN A 310 6.42 -15.23 25.70
CA GLN A 310 6.93 -15.18 27.08
C GLN A 310 6.39 -16.33 27.95
N PHE A 311 5.13 -16.69 27.77
CA PHE A 311 4.41 -17.71 28.53
C PHE A 311 3.90 -18.79 27.58
N PRO A 312 4.70 -19.82 27.27
CA PRO A 312 4.32 -20.83 26.28
C PRO A 312 3.06 -21.59 26.72
N SER A 313 1.93 -21.26 26.11
CA SER A 313 0.63 -21.86 26.36
C SER A 313 0.33 -23.04 25.43
N HIS A 314 1.35 -23.65 24.85
CA HIS A 314 1.25 -24.74 23.85
C HIS A 314 0.48 -24.35 22.57
N GLY A 315 0.50 -23.05 22.23
CA GLY A 315 -0.13 -22.51 21.03
C GLY A 315 -1.56 -21.99 21.23
N ALA A 316 -2.13 -22.10 22.42
CA ALA A 316 -3.50 -21.63 22.67
C ALA A 316 -3.65 -20.10 22.48
N LEU A 317 -2.70 -19.32 23.02
CA LEU A 317 -2.67 -17.86 22.84
C LEU A 317 -2.36 -17.48 21.38
N ALA A 318 -1.51 -18.23 20.70
CA ALA A 318 -1.23 -18.00 19.28
C ALA A 318 -2.47 -18.24 18.42
N LEU A 319 -3.25 -19.29 18.69
CA LEU A 319 -4.52 -19.55 18.00
C LEU A 319 -5.54 -18.44 18.26
N ALA A 320 -5.76 -18.09 19.53
CA ALA A 320 -6.67 -17.02 19.92
C ALA A 320 -6.24 -15.67 19.33
N GLY A 321 -4.94 -15.38 19.33
CA GLY A 321 -4.33 -14.20 18.70
C GLY A 321 -4.58 -14.16 17.20
N THR A 322 -4.42 -15.28 16.50
CA THR A 322 -4.70 -15.39 15.05
C THR A 322 -6.17 -15.11 14.75
N LEU A 323 -7.08 -15.69 15.52
CA LEU A 323 -8.52 -15.46 15.35
C LEU A 323 -8.90 -14.01 15.61
N SER A 324 -8.43 -13.42 16.72
CA SER A 324 -8.68 -12.03 17.07
C SER A 324 -8.12 -11.07 16.03
N PHE A 325 -6.88 -11.30 15.58
CA PHE A 325 -6.21 -10.48 14.58
C PHE A 325 -6.93 -10.55 13.22
N THR A 326 -7.29 -11.75 12.76
CA THR A 326 -8.04 -11.95 11.51
C THR A 326 -9.40 -11.27 11.55
N ALA A 327 -10.15 -11.43 12.65
CA ALA A 327 -11.44 -10.76 12.85
C ALA A 327 -11.29 -9.24 12.86
N GLY A 328 -10.22 -8.72 13.49
CA GLY A 328 -9.86 -7.31 13.45
C GLY A 328 -9.60 -6.81 12.03
N LEU A 329 -8.83 -7.55 11.21
CA LEU A 329 -8.58 -7.19 9.81
C LEU A 329 -9.85 -7.16 8.97
N MET A 330 -10.74 -8.16 9.15
CA MET A 330 -12.00 -8.26 8.41
C MET A 330 -12.96 -7.10 8.69
N THR A 331 -12.90 -6.53 9.89
CA THR A 331 -13.80 -5.47 10.36
C THR A 331 -13.13 -4.11 10.47
N LEU A 332 -11.88 -3.97 10.01
CA LEU A 332 -11.07 -2.76 10.20
C LEU A 332 -11.62 -1.55 9.46
N VAL A 333 -12.03 -1.76 8.21
CA VAL A 333 -12.55 -0.70 7.34
C VAL A 333 -14.02 -0.95 7.05
N ASP A 334 -14.85 0.01 7.44
CA ASP A 334 -16.30 -0.02 7.26
C ASP A 334 -16.69 0.94 6.12
N GLY A 335 -16.37 0.53 4.90
CA GLY A 335 -16.61 1.34 3.71
C GLY A 335 -18.03 1.13 3.13
N PRO A 336 -18.68 2.19 2.59
CA PRO A 336 -20.06 2.14 2.07
C PRO A 336 -20.23 1.24 0.84
N ILE A 337 -19.16 0.96 0.15
CA ILE A 337 -19.13 0.11 -1.04
C ILE A 337 -18.14 -1.05 -0.85
N PRO A 338 -18.38 -2.21 -1.48
CA PRO A 338 -17.49 -3.37 -1.34
C PRO A 338 -16.03 -3.07 -1.66
N GLU A 339 -15.79 -2.18 -2.62
CA GLU A 339 -14.45 -1.76 -3.05
C GLU A 339 -13.69 -0.94 -2.00
N GLN A 340 -14.38 -0.41 -1.00
CA GLN A 340 -13.78 0.31 0.14
C GLN A 340 -13.62 -0.55 1.39
N ARG A 341 -13.96 -1.83 1.33
CA ARG A 341 -13.75 -2.79 2.43
C ARG A 341 -12.51 -3.63 2.19
N VAL A 342 -11.96 -4.15 3.27
CA VAL A 342 -10.92 -5.18 3.18
C VAL A 342 -11.55 -6.47 2.63
N HIS A 343 -11.01 -7.00 1.55
CA HIS A 343 -11.48 -8.28 1.02
C HIS A 343 -11.28 -9.39 2.05
N THR A 344 -12.31 -10.20 2.25
CA THR A 344 -12.26 -11.33 3.21
C THR A 344 -11.07 -12.25 2.94
N SER A 345 -10.76 -12.50 1.66
CA SER A 345 -9.59 -13.29 1.26
C SER A 345 -8.27 -12.66 1.71
N THR A 346 -8.11 -11.34 1.56
CA THR A 346 -6.93 -10.59 2.00
C THR A 346 -6.80 -10.64 3.52
N ALA A 347 -7.89 -10.38 4.25
CA ALA A 347 -7.90 -10.40 5.71
C ALA A 347 -7.53 -11.79 6.27
N VAL A 348 -8.13 -12.85 5.71
CA VAL A 348 -7.86 -14.24 6.13
C VAL A 348 -6.43 -14.64 5.78
N ALA A 349 -5.97 -14.37 4.56
CA ALA A 349 -4.62 -14.71 4.16
C ALA A 349 -3.56 -13.96 4.98
N ALA A 350 -3.77 -12.65 5.23
CA ALA A 350 -2.87 -11.84 6.03
C ALA A 350 -2.88 -12.26 7.51
N GLY A 351 -4.05 -12.53 8.08
CA GLY A 351 -4.19 -12.96 9.47
C GLY A 351 -3.59 -14.34 9.73
N LEU A 352 -3.88 -15.31 8.86
CA LEU A 352 -3.26 -16.66 8.94
C LEU A 352 -1.76 -16.60 8.69
N GLY A 353 -1.31 -15.82 7.71
CA GLY A 353 0.10 -15.60 7.43
C GLY A 353 0.85 -15.02 8.62
N PHE A 354 0.29 -13.97 9.25
CA PHE A 354 0.83 -13.37 10.46
C PHE A 354 0.89 -14.41 11.60
N GLY A 355 -0.19 -15.16 11.83
CA GLY A 355 -0.25 -16.20 12.86
C GLY A 355 0.77 -17.30 12.66
N CYS A 356 0.87 -17.85 11.45
CA CYS A 356 1.84 -18.91 11.11
C CYS A 356 3.30 -18.45 11.29
N ILE A 357 3.62 -17.25 10.78
CA ILE A 357 4.99 -16.72 10.89
C ILE A 357 5.32 -16.40 12.35
N SER A 358 4.40 -15.79 13.08
CA SER A 358 4.58 -15.47 14.50
C SER A 358 4.77 -16.74 15.34
N PHE A 359 3.99 -17.78 15.09
CA PHE A 359 4.14 -19.07 15.73
C PHE A 359 5.51 -19.71 15.43
N LEU A 360 5.93 -19.67 14.16
CA LEU A 360 7.23 -20.20 13.73
C LEU A 360 8.39 -19.48 14.41
N LEU A 361 8.33 -18.13 14.45
CA LEU A 361 9.35 -17.32 15.11
C LEU A 361 9.41 -17.58 16.62
N ALA A 362 8.26 -17.67 17.28
CA ALA A 362 8.19 -18.02 18.70
C ALA A 362 8.76 -19.43 18.96
N TRP A 363 8.44 -20.39 18.11
CA TRP A 363 8.97 -21.77 18.22
C TRP A 363 10.50 -21.81 18.06
N ILE A 364 11.04 -21.09 17.06
CA ILE A 364 12.50 -20.98 16.85
C ILE A 364 13.17 -20.33 18.07
N ALA A 365 12.61 -19.21 18.57
CA ALA A 365 13.14 -18.50 19.73
C ALA A 365 13.14 -19.37 21.00
N LEU A 366 12.05 -20.11 21.25
CA LEU A 366 11.96 -21.03 22.38
C LEU A 366 12.96 -22.20 22.26
N ARG A 367 13.14 -22.74 21.05
CA ARG A 367 14.12 -23.79 20.78
C ARG A 367 15.55 -23.28 21.00
N ALA A 368 15.86 -22.06 20.53
CA ALA A 368 17.17 -21.44 20.74
C ALA A 368 17.46 -21.20 22.23
N ARG A 369 16.47 -20.75 23.02
CA ARG A 369 16.61 -20.58 24.48
C ARG A 369 16.78 -21.88 25.24
N ARG A 370 16.24 -23.00 24.73
CA ARG A 370 16.38 -24.36 25.33
C ARG A 370 17.67 -25.04 24.95
N SER A 371 18.34 -24.68 23.86
CA SER A 371 19.65 -25.17 23.52
C SER A 371 20.65 -24.69 24.57
N LYS A 372 21.16 -25.59 25.39
CA LYS A 372 22.23 -25.26 26.32
C LYS A 372 23.41 -24.76 25.51
N VAL A 373 23.79 -23.53 25.73
CA VAL A 373 25.04 -22.98 25.21
C VAL A 373 26.13 -23.70 26.00
N LEU A 374 26.64 -24.77 25.41
CA LEU A 374 27.77 -25.53 25.98
C LEU A 374 29.07 -24.79 25.65
N THR A 375 29.22 -23.54 26.14
CA THR A 375 30.47 -22.78 26.10
C THR A 375 31.00 -22.65 27.52
N GLY A 376 32.24 -23.04 27.72
CA GLY A 376 32.93 -22.94 29.02
C GLY A 376 33.45 -24.25 29.56
N PRO A 377 34.16 -24.21 30.69
CA PRO A 377 34.83 -25.34 31.29
C PRO A 377 33.91 -26.52 31.60
N GLU A 378 32.60 -26.25 31.86
CA GLU A 378 31.61 -27.28 32.16
C GLU A 378 31.37 -28.25 31.00
N THR A 379 31.71 -27.84 29.74
CA THR A 379 31.57 -28.72 28.56
C THR A 379 32.66 -29.79 28.48
N MET A 380 33.72 -29.62 29.23
CA MET A 380 34.84 -30.56 29.27
C MET A 380 34.59 -31.68 30.27
N ILE A 381 33.69 -31.49 31.23
CA ILE A 381 33.35 -32.50 32.23
C ILE A 381 32.72 -33.73 31.55
N GLY A 382 33.33 -34.90 31.76
CA GLY A 382 32.93 -36.17 31.14
C GLY A 382 33.56 -36.45 29.78
N ALA A 383 34.23 -35.47 29.15
CA ALA A 383 34.95 -35.69 27.90
C ALA A 383 36.23 -36.52 28.10
N ILE A 384 36.63 -37.22 27.05
CA ILE A 384 37.89 -37.98 27.00
C ILE A 384 38.98 -37.07 26.46
N ALA A 385 40.08 -36.95 27.15
CA ALA A 385 41.28 -36.23 26.75
C ALA A 385 42.47 -37.22 26.59
N ILE A 386 43.41 -36.87 25.73
CA ILE A 386 44.61 -37.68 25.46
C ILE A 386 45.80 -37.04 26.13
N VAL A 387 46.53 -37.78 26.92
CA VAL A 387 47.76 -37.32 27.58
C VAL A 387 48.87 -37.11 26.55
N ARG A 388 49.40 -35.88 26.46
CA ARG A 388 50.48 -35.53 25.53
C ARG A 388 51.84 -35.51 26.14
N THR A 389 51.98 -35.07 27.38
CA THR A 389 53.26 -35.00 28.07
C THR A 389 53.10 -35.58 29.48
N SER A 390 54.00 -36.49 29.91
CA SER A 390 54.02 -36.97 31.28
C SER A 390 54.90 -36.04 32.12
N ALA A 391 54.30 -35.47 33.17
CA ALA A 391 54.89 -34.57 34.14
C ALA A 391 55.51 -33.29 33.59
N ILE A 392 54.88 -32.14 33.91
CA ILE A 392 55.54 -30.83 33.91
C ILE A 392 56.39 -30.80 35.17
N GLU A 393 57.64 -30.27 35.06
CA GLU A 393 58.54 -30.03 36.23
C GLU A 393 57.90 -28.98 37.16
N ASP A 394 56.96 -29.40 37.98
CA ASP A 394 56.43 -28.62 39.11
C ASP A 394 56.86 -29.37 40.41
N GLN A 395 56.95 -28.63 41.52
CA GLN A 395 57.38 -29.17 42.83
C GLN A 395 56.56 -30.35 43.36
N SER A 396 55.41 -30.66 42.74
CA SER A 396 54.55 -31.78 43.08
C SER A 396 54.65 -32.97 42.12
N GLY A 397 55.26 -32.89 40.93
CA GLY A 397 55.43 -33.98 39.94
C GLY A 397 54.12 -34.58 39.41
N ARG A 398 52.98 -33.98 39.66
CA ARG A 398 51.62 -34.50 39.41
C ARG A 398 50.87 -33.89 38.25
N ASP A 399 51.35 -32.76 37.69
CA ASP A 399 50.71 -32.04 36.63
C ASP A 399 51.25 -32.49 35.27
N PHE A 400 50.35 -32.65 34.29
CA PHE A 400 50.66 -33.08 32.94
C PHE A 400 49.75 -32.41 31.94
N GLN A 401 50.10 -32.47 30.66
CA GLN A 401 49.29 -31.85 29.60
C GLN A 401 48.41 -32.89 28.91
N VAL A 402 47.16 -32.51 28.71
CA VAL A 402 46.19 -33.28 27.95
C VAL A 402 45.67 -32.50 26.78
N GLU A 403 45.40 -33.18 25.71
CA GLU A 403 44.73 -32.59 24.55
C GLU A 403 43.25 -32.98 24.58
N ILE A 404 42.40 -31.97 24.52
CA ILE A 404 40.96 -32.11 24.43
C ILE A 404 40.43 -31.19 23.32
N ARG A 405 39.75 -31.77 22.33
CA ARG A 405 39.21 -31.04 21.16
C ARG A 405 40.24 -30.18 20.40
N GLY A 406 41.50 -30.58 20.37
CA GLY A 406 42.57 -29.85 19.70
C GLY A 406 43.24 -28.73 20.52
N GLU A 407 42.86 -28.58 21.79
CA GLU A 407 43.46 -27.63 22.73
C GLU A 407 44.28 -28.37 23.78
N LEU A 408 45.42 -27.80 24.17
CA LEU A 408 46.28 -28.32 25.24
C LEU A 408 45.87 -27.69 26.58
N TRP A 409 45.58 -28.54 27.55
CA TRP A 409 45.20 -28.15 28.91
C TRP A 409 46.09 -28.78 29.93
N GLU A 410 46.34 -28.08 31.03
CA GLU A 410 46.99 -28.67 32.21
C GLU A 410 45.98 -29.54 32.94
N ALA A 411 46.44 -30.70 33.36
CA ALA A 411 45.61 -31.69 34.02
C ALA A 411 46.30 -32.31 35.23
N ARG A 412 45.51 -32.70 36.23
CA ARG A 412 45.94 -33.40 37.45
C ARG A 412 45.02 -34.58 37.73
N VAL A 413 45.62 -35.71 38.19
CA VAL A 413 44.81 -36.87 38.61
C VAL A 413 44.14 -36.59 39.94
N ILE A 414 42.84 -36.92 40.05
CA ILE A 414 42.03 -36.68 41.28
C ILE A 414 42.52 -37.53 42.45
N SER A 415 43.03 -38.71 42.21
CA SER A 415 43.43 -39.65 43.26
C SER A 415 44.91 -39.50 43.60
N GLU A 416 45.24 -39.31 44.86
CA GLU A 416 46.61 -39.08 45.33
C GLU A 416 47.48 -40.32 45.22
N ASP A 417 46.89 -41.53 45.14
CA ASP A 417 47.59 -42.85 45.09
C ASP A 417 47.91 -43.27 43.65
N LEU A 418 47.56 -42.59 42.64
CA LEU A 418 47.78 -42.97 41.25
C LEU A 418 48.96 -42.23 40.63
N SER A 419 49.89 -42.92 40.08
CA SER A 419 50.99 -42.39 39.26
C SER A 419 50.46 -41.66 38.06
N PRO A 420 51.17 -40.62 37.55
CA PRO A 420 50.77 -39.89 36.35
C PRO A 420 50.54 -40.84 35.17
N PRO A 421 49.44 -40.65 34.38
CA PRO A 421 49.15 -41.51 33.26
C PRO A 421 50.24 -41.42 32.18
N LEU A 422 50.47 -42.52 31.45
CA LEU A 422 51.46 -42.54 30.38
C LEU A 422 51.08 -41.65 29.18
N PRO A 423 52.04 -41.09 28.45
CA PRO A 423 51.79 -40.44 27.23
C PRO A 423 50.94 -41.27 26.26
N ASN A 424 49.98 -40.58 25.55
CA ASN A 424 48.98 -41.19 24.66
C ASN A 424 47.93 -42.08 25.36
N SER A 425 47.82 -42.06 26.69
CA SER A 425 46.72 -42.71 27.40
C SER A 425 45.48 -41.80 27.42
N GLU A 426 44.32 -42.44 27.50
CA GLU A 426 43.04 -41.72 27.62
C GLU A 426 42.69 -41.46 29.08
N VAL A 427 42.28 -40.20 29.35
CA VAL A 427 41.80 -39.77 30.66
C VAL A 427 40.43 -39.10 30.49
N ARG A 428 39.60 -39.24 31.52
CA ARG A 428 38.27 -38.61 31.55
C ARG A 428 38.28 -37.41 32.49
N VAL A 429 37.82 -36.27 31.98
CA VAL A 429 37.67 -35.03 32.77
C VAL A 429 36.51 -35.18 33.75
N LYS A 430 36.77 -34.98 35.04
CA LYS A 430 35.77 -35.03 36.12
C LYS A 430 35.37 -33.67 36.64
N ALA A 431 36.31 -32.74 36.70
CA ALA A 431 36.06 -31.37 37.12
C ALA A 431 37.06 -30.42 36.43
N VAL A 432 36.74 -29.13 36.45
CA VAL A 432 37.62 -28.06 35.97
C VAL A 432 37.77 -27.04 37.09
N GLU A 433 39.01 -26.79 37.50
CA GLU A 433 39.39 -25.83 38.54
C GLU A 433 40.26 -24.74 37.93
N GLY A 434 39.65 -23.61 37.60
CA GLY A 434 40.33 -22.51 36.89
C GLY A 434 40.82 -22.92 35.50
N LEU A 435 42.13 -23.02 35.29
CA LEU A 435 42.76 -23.45 34.03
C LEU A 435 43.22 -24.93 34.07
N MET A 436 42.96 -25.66 35.17
CA MET A 436 43.42 -27.05 35.38
C MET A 436 42.24 -28.00 35.27
N LEU A 437 42.46 -29.11 34.54
CA LEU A 437 41.50 -30.22 34.43
C LEU A 437 41.79 -31.29 35.48
N LEU A 438 40.81 -31.65 36.27
CA LEU A 438 40.88 -32.78 37.16
C LEU A 438 40.40 -34.03 36.38
N VAL A 439 41.31 -35.02 36.26
CA VAL A 439 41.08 -36.18 35.37
C VAL A 439 41.22 -37.52 36.11
N GLU A 440 40.58 -38.54 35.59
CA GLU A 440 40.66 -39.92 36.03
C GLU A 440 41.06 -40.80 34.84
N PRO A 441 42.05 -41.76 35.03
CA PRO A 441 42.43 -42.68 33.96
C PRO A 441 41.25 -43.55 33.51
N VAL A 442 41.06 -43.68 32.20
CA VAL A 442 40.04 -44.59 31.64
C VAL A 442 40.56 -46.01 31.75
N ARG A 443 39.99 -46.80 32.67
CA ARG A 443 40.32 -48.26 32.78
C ARG A 443 39.71 -49.02 31.62
N HIS A 444 40.49 -49.37 30.61
CA HIS A 444 40.07 -50.40 29.66
C HIS A 444 39.89 -51.74 30.39
N LYS A 445 38.68 -52.30 30.38
CA LYS A 445 38.48 -53.69 30.79
C LYS A 445 39.35 -54.57 29.89
N ALA A 446 40.40 -55.17 30.47
CA ALA A 446 41.16 -56.18 29.76
C ALA A 446 40.20 -57.32 29.34
N GLN A 447 40.09 -57.53 28.05
CA GLN A 447 39.44 -58.74 27.53
C GLN A 447 40.24 -59.94 27.96
N HIS A 448 39.69 -60.73 28.87
CA HIS A 448 40.21 -62.02 29.28
C HIS A 448 40.02 -63.00 28.13
N ASN A 449 41.05 -63.13 27.31
CA ASN A 449 41.16 -64.19 26.30
C ASN A 449 41.68 -65.43 27.02
N THR A 450 40.80 -66.22 27.61
CA THR A 450 41.10 -67.58 28.02
C THR A 450 40.95 -68.48 26.80
N SER A 451 42.08 -68.73 26.11
CA SER A 451 42.22 -69.87 25.20
C SER A 451 42.49 -71.06 26.04
N THR A 452 41.50 -71.87 26.38
CA THR A 452 41.68 -73.28 26.83
C THR A 452 42.00 -74.08 25.56
N VAL A 453 43.25 -74.48 25.47
CA VAL A 453 43.69 -75.57 24.63
C VAL A 453 43.43 -76.84 25.45
N ASP A 454 42.49 -77.71 25.05
CA ASP A 454 42.40 -79.10 25.51
C ASP A 454 43.25 -79.99 24.59
N PRO A 455 44.05 -80.91 25.16
CA PRO A 455 44.71 -81.91 24.39
C PRO A 455 43.85 -83.19 24.40
N GLU A 456 43.48 -83.74 23.23
CA GLU A 456 43.52 -85.08 22.73
C GLU A 456 42.81 -85.21 21.37
#